data_a78df04b7fdc17168e6caa296cb1a54d
#
_entry.id   a78df04b7fdc17168e6caa296cb1a54d
#
_cell.length_a   1.000
_cell.length_b   1.000
_cell.length_c   1.000
_cell.angle_alpha   90.00
_cell.angle_beta   90.00
_cell.angle_gamma   90.00
#
_symmetry.space_group_name_H-M   'P 1'
#
loop_
_entity.id
_entity.type
_entity.pdbx_description
1 polymer ?
#
loop_
_entity_poly.entity_id
_entity_poly.type
_entity_poly.pdbx_seq_one_letter_code
_entity_poly.pdbx_strand_id
1 'polypeptide(L)'
;MIAIPYGKSHLDVAFPYNGLLTSRVDELKSDRTGRELVEEAMASPMGTPPLAALAAGKKRCTIIISDHTRPVPSRDILPPMLAQLRQGNPEIRVTLLVATGFHRLTTTGELEAKPGK
;
A
#
# COMPACT_ATOMS: atom_id res chain seq x y z
N MET A 1 32.59 -5.81 7.61
CA MET A 1 31.70 -6.58 6.72
C MET A 1 30.30 -6.01 6.82
N ILE A 2 29.58 -5.97 5.71
CA ILE A 2 28.20 -5.45 5.63
C ILE A 2 27.34 -6.59 5.10
N ALA A 3 26.24 -6.90 5.80
CA ALA A 3 25.26 -7.88 5.35
C ALA A 3 24.31 -7.24 4.33
N ILE A 4 24.39 -7.68 3.08
CA ILE A 4 23.52 -7.21 2.00
C ILE A 4 22.40 -8.23 1.78
N PRO A 5 21.12 -7.83 1.76
CA PRO A 5 20.02 -8.74 1.46
C PRO A 5 20.20 -9.42 0.11
N TYR A 6 20.06 -10.74 0.06
CA TYR A 6 20.15 -11.54 -1.16
C TYR A 6 19.07 -12.62 -1.19
N GLY A 7 18.02 -12.39 -1.93
CA GLY A 7 16.85 -13.26 -1.95
C GLY A 7 16.19 -13.37 -0.57
N LYS A 8 16.24 -14.57 0.02
CA LYS A 8 15.74 -14.84 1.40
C LYS A 8 16.87 -14.93 2.43
N SER A 9 18.11 -14.61 2.06
CA SER A 9 19.31 -14.69 2.89
C SER A 9 20.09 -13.36 2.81
N HIS A 10 21.34 -13.38 3.29
CA HIS A 10 22.24 -12.24 3.23
C HIS A 10 23.60 -12.68 2.69
N LEU A 11 24.27 -11.76 2.04
CA LEU A 11 25.69 -11.86 1.66
C LEU A 11 26.51 -10.93 2.53
N ASP A 12 27.54 -11.47 3.18
CA ASP A 12 28.51 -10.66 3.92
C ASP A 12 29.59 -10.16 2.97
N VAL A 13 29.63 -8.85 2.78
CA VAL A 13 30.57 -8.21 1.87
C VAL A 13 31.57 -7.34 2.65
N ALA A 14 32.86 -7.50 2.36
CA ALA A 14 33.90 -6.63 2.88
C ALA A 14 34.10 -5.46 1.92
N PHE A 15 33.89 -4.24 2.41
CA PHE A 15 34.17 -3.01 1.67
C PHE A 15 35.45 -2.38 2.18
N PRO A 16 36.34 -1.94 1.27
CA PRO A 16 37.60 -1.30 1.64
C PRO A 16 37.46 0.16 2.10
N TYR A 17 36.23 0.71 2.10
CA TYR A 17 35.97 2.11 2.40
C TYR A 17 35.15 2.29 3.68
N ASN A 18 35.41 3.37 4.43
CA ASN A 18 34.78 3.65 5.74
C ASN A 18 33.56 4.58 5.64
N GLY A 19 32.85 4.60 4.53
CA GLY A 19 31.68 5.47 4.34
C GLY A 19 30.40 4.67 4.15
N LEU A 20 29.78 4.18 5.24
CA LEU A 20 28.45 3.57 5.20
C LEU A 20 27.39 4.62 5.59
N LEU A 21 26.49 4.93 4.66
CA LEU A 21 25.28 5.68 4.98
C LEU A 21 24.16 4.69 5.32
N THR A 22 23.74 4.73 6.58
CA THR A 22 22.64 3.89 7.07
C THR A 22 21.34 4.69 7.12
N SER A 23 20.26 4.13 6.61
CA SER A 23 18.93 4.72 6.75
C SER A 23 18.50 4.68 8.22
N ARG A 24 17.83 5.74 8.70
CA ARG A 24 17.27 5.86 10.04
C ARG A 24 15.75 5.68 10.06
N VAL A 25 15.20 5.05 9.02
CA VAL A 25 13.73 4.83 8.91
C VAL A 25 13.19 4.04 10.10
N ASP A 26 13.98 3.12 10.65
CA ASP A 26 13.59 2.33 11.84
C ASP A 26 13.41 3.18 13.11
N GLU A 27 13.91 4.42 13.12
CA GLU A 27 13.69 5.38 14.21
C GLU A 27 12.33 6.08 14.11
N LEU A 28 11.69 6.03 12.93
CA LEU A 28 10.33 6.55 12.72
C LEU A 28 9.31 5.55 13.26
N LYS A 29 8.98 5.68 14.53
CA LYS A 29 8.00 4.82 15.19
C LYS A 29 6.67 5.56 15.33
N SER A 30 5.59 4.81 15.25
CA SER A 30 4.24 5.29 15.55
C SER A 30 3.60 4.32 16.55
N ASP A 31 2.89 4.85 17.53
CA ASP A 31 2.08 4.06 18.45
C ASP A 31 0.74 3.63 17.82
N ARG A 32 0.48 4.07 16.58
CA ARG A 32 -0.73 3.76 15.83
C ARG A 32 -0.52 2.61 14.87
N THR A 33 -1.57 1.84 14.65
CA THR A 33 -1.60 0.80 13.63
C THR A 33 -1.58 1.42 12.22
N GLY A 34 -1.17 0.65 11.21
CA GLY A 34 -1.21 1.10 9.81
C GLY A 34 -2.60 1.54 9.37
N ARG A 35 -3.64 0.83 9.83
CA ARG A 35 -5.04 1.17 9.57
C ARG A 35 -5.44 2.52 10.15
N GLU A 36 -5.11 2.78 11.42
CA GLU A 36 -5.41 4.07 12.07
C GLU A 36 -4.73 5.24 11.36
N LEU A 37 -3.49 5.06 10.90
CA LEU A 37 -2.78 6.06 10.11
C LEU A 37 -3.49 6.35 8.78
N VAL A 38 -4.00 5.31 8.11
CA VAL A 38 -4.77 5.47 6.87
C VAL A 38 -6.09 6.19 7.12
N GLU A 39 -6.84 5.79 8.15
CA GLU A 39 -8.12 6.42 8.51
C GLU A 39 -7.94 7.91 8.83
N GLU A 40 -6.89 8.27 9.57
CA GLU A 40 -6.56 9.67 9.87
C GLU A 40 -6.19 10.46 8.61
N ALA A 41 -5.33 9.92 7.75
CA ALA A 41 -4.95 10.56 6.49
C ALA A 41 -6.16 10.79 5.57
N MET A 42 -7.09 9.85 5.55
CA MET A 42 -8.32 9.95 4.75
C MET A 42 -9.35 10.94 5.35
N ALA A 43 -9.32 11.17 6.66
CA ALA A 43 -10.18 12.15 7.32
C ALA A 43 -9.76 13.60 7.01
N SER A 44 -8.47 13.81 6.68
CA SER A 44 -7.90 15.13 6.40
C SER A 44 -7.17 15.18 5.05
N PRO A 45 -7.86 14.95 3.93
CA PRO A 45 -7.24 14.94 2.62
C PRO A 45 -6.74 16.34 2.21
N MET A 46 -5.58 16.39 1.55
CA MET A 46 -4.98 17.64 1.08
C MET A 46 -5.55 18.05 -0.28
N GLY A 47 -6.13 19.26 -0.37
CA GLY A 47 -6.55 19.87 -1.64
C GLY A 47 -7.72 19.16 -2.34
N THR A 48 -8.44 18.28 -1.67
CA THR A 48 -9.57 17.53 -2.22
C THR A 48 -10.64 17.27 -1.16
N PRO A 49 -11.92 17.12 -1.50
CA PRO A 49 -12.93 16.63 -0.58
C PRO A 49 -12.64 15.21 -0.10
N PRO A 50 -13.20 14.78 1.05
CA PRO A 50 -13.14 13.40 1.51
C PRO A 50 -13.65 12.40 0.47
N LEU A 51 -13.11 11.18 0.47
CA LEU A 51 -13.43 10.16 -0.53
C LEU A 51 -14.93 9.83 -0.58
N ALA A 52 -15.62 9.84 0.56
CA ALA A 52 -17.06 9.65 0.60
C ALA A 52 -17.82 10.73 -0.19
N ALA A 53 -17.41 11.98 -0.08
CA ALA A 53 -18.02 13.07 -0.85
C ALA A 53 -17.74 12.94 -2.36
N LEU A 54 -16.53 12.51 -2.72
CA LEU A 54 -16.17 12.23 -4.12
C LEU A 54 -16.94 11.05 -4.72
N ALA A 55 -17.32 10.06 -3.91
CA ALA A 55 -18.10 8.90 -4.34
C ALA A 55 -19.58 9.22 -4.58
N ALA A 56 -20.10 10.30 -4.00
CA ALA A 56 -21.49 10.69 -4.14
C ALA A 56 -21.87 10.88 -5.63
N GLY A 57 -22.93 10.21 -6.07
CA GLY A 57 -23.41 10.24 -7.45
C GLY A 57 -22.53 9.52 -8.49
N LYS A 58 -21.42 8.88 -8.07
CA LYS A 58 -20.56 8.11 -8.98
C LYS A 58 -21.03 6.66 -9.07
N LYS A 59 -21.20 6.15 -10.29
CA LYS A 59 -21.61 4.76 -10.51
C LYS A 59 -20.46 3.75 -10.40
N ARG A 60 -19.24 4.17 -10.69
CA ARG A 60 -18.05 3.30 -10.76
C ARG A 60 -16.83 4.00 -10.18
N CYS A 61 -15.97 3.22 -9.55
CA CYS A 61 -14.65 3.62 -9.08
C CYS A 61 -13.63 2.57 -9.51
N THR A 62 -12.48 2.99 -9.98
CA THR A 62 -11.34 2.11 -10.22
C THR A 62 -10.23 2.49 -9.27
N ILE A 63 -9.77 1.53 -8.47
CA ILE A 63 -8.61 1.69 -7.59
C ILE A 63 -7.44 0.99 -8.26
N ILE A 64 -6.38 1.73 -8.55
CA ILE A 64 -5.14 1.17 -9.08
C ILE A 64 -4.31 0.67 -7.91
N ILE A 65 -3.97 -0.61 -7.90
CA ILE A 65 -3.14 -1.24 -6.88
C ILE A 65 -1.84 -1.75 -7.48
N SER A 66 -0.80 -1.83 -6.66
CA SER A 66 0.46 -2.44 -7.07
C SER A 66 0.34 -3.96 -7.17
N ASP A 67 1.19 -4.60 -7.96
CA ASP A 67 1.28 -6.05 -8.06
C ASP A 67 1.91 -6.70 -6.81
N HIS A 68 2.07 -8.02 -6.84
CA HIS A 68 2.61 -8.85 -5.75
C HIS A 68 4.05 -8.52 -5.36
N THR A 69 4.83 -7.86 -6.22
CA THR A 69 6.25 -7.57 -5.96
C THR A 69 6.48 -6.36 -5.06
N ARG A 70 5.45 -5.51 -4.85
CA ARG A 70 5.58 -4.27 -4.08
C ARG A 70 5.10 -4.45 -2.64
N PRO A 71 5.89 -4.02 -1.64
CA PRO A 71 5.54 -4.13 -0.22
C PRO A 71 4.55 -3.04 0.24
N VAL A 72 3.47 -2.82 -0.54
CA VAL A 72 2.42 -1.87 -0.18
C VAL A 72 1.48 -2.52 0.82
N PRO A 73 1.15 -1.87 1.96
CA PRO A 73 0.27 -2.40 2.99
C PRO A 73 -1.21 -2.33 2.57
N SER A 74 -1.56 -3.01 1.49
CA SER A 74 -2.91 -2.96 0.90
C SER A 74 -4.00 -3.42 1.87
N ARG A 75 -3.66 -4.29 2.84
CA ARG A 75 -4.57 -4.76 3.90
C ARG A 75 -5.01 -3.65 4.85
N ASP A 76 -4.14 -2.67 5.08
CA ASP A 76 -4.45 -1.51 5.92
C ASP A 76 -5.16 -0.42 5.13
N ILE A 77 -4.87 -0.30 3.83
CA ILE A 77 -5.33 0.78 2.96
C ILE A 77 -6.71 0.49 2.36
N LEU A 78 -6.91 -0.69 1.77
CA LEU A 78 -8.12 -0.97 0.98
C LEU A 78 -9.41 -1.01 1.81
N PRO A 79 -9.48 -1.64 2.99
CA PRO A 79 -10.72 -1.70 3.75
C PRO A 79 -11.27 -0.31 4.14
N PRO A 80 -10.49 0.64 4.70
CA PRO A 80 -10.98 1.99 4.98
C PRO A 80 -11.40 2.75 3.72
N MET A 81 -10.66 2.61 2.60
CA MET A 81 -11.05 3.23 1.32
C MET A 81 -12.40 2.70 0.83
N LEU A 82 -12.60 1.38 0.85
CA LEU A 82 -13.86 0.75 0.44
C LEU A 82 -15.01 1.18 1.35
N ALA A 83 -14.78 1.29 2.66
CA ALA A 83 -15.78 1.76 3.60
C ALA A 83 -16.23 3.20 3.29
N GLN A 84 -15.30 4.11 3.03
CA GLN A 84 -15.64 5.49 2.66
C GLN A 84 -16.34 5.59 1.29
N LEU A 85 -15.92 4.80 0.31
CA LEU A 85 -16.63 4.74 -0.98
C LEU A 85 -18.09 4.30 -0.80
N ARG A 86 -18.34 3.26 0.02
CA ARG A 86 -19.68 2.78 0.34
C ARG A 86 -20.49 3.74 1.19
N GLN A 87 -19.86 4.49 2.07
CA GLN A 87 -20.49 5.57 2.82
C GLN A 87 -21.03 6.67 1.89
N GLY A 88 -20.25 7.05 0.89
CA GLY A 88 -20.66 8.07 -0.09
C GLY A 88 -21.67 7.56 -1.10
N ASN A 89 -21.56 6.30 -1.50
CA ASN A 89 -22.52 5.62 -2.38
C ASN A 89 -22.51 4.10 -2.14
N PRO A 90 -23.53 3.53 -1.46
CA PRO A 90 -23.61 2.09 -1.20
C PRO A 90 -23.59 1.23 -2.47
N GLU A 91 -24.12 1.75 -3.58
CA GLU A 91 -24.26 1.05 -4.86
C GLU A 91 -23.06 1.22 -5.81
N ILE A 92 -22.00 1.93 -5.37
CA ILE A 92 -20.83 2.17 -6.21
C ILE A 92 -20.14 0.84 -6.58
N ARG A 93 -19.92 0.65 -7.88
CA ARG A 93 -19.18 -0.52 -8.38
C ARG A 93 -17.69 -0.22 -8.33
N VAL A 94 -16.95 -1.01 -7.55
CA VAL A 94 -15.49 -0.86 -7.40
C VAL A 94 -14.77 -1.92 -8.21
N THR A 95 -13.76 -1.51 -8.97
CA THR A 95 -12.83 -2.38 -9.69
C THR A 95 -11.42 -2.16 -9.15
N LEU A 96 -10.71 -3.22 -8.79
CA LEU A 96 -9.30 -3.18 -8.48
C LEU A 96 -8.50 -3.47 -9.76
N LEU A 97 -7.68 -2.52 -10.19
CA LEU A 97 -6.82 -2.65 -11.36
C LEU A 97 -5.37 -2.85 -10.90
N VAL A 98 -4.79 -4.00 -11.22
CA VAL A 98 -3.40 -4.30 -10.85
C VAL A 98 -2.43 -3.70 -11.86
N ALA A 99 -1.56 -2.79 -11.41
CA ALA A 99 -0.51 -2.21 -12.22
C ALA A 99 0.73 -3.12 -12.22
N THR A 100 0.85 -3.97 -13.22
CA THR A 100 1.93 -4.96 -13.33
C THR A 100 3.22 -4.39 -13.94
N GLY A 101 3.14 -3.32 -14.73
CA GLY A 101 4.29 -2.81 -15.48
C GLY A 101 4.86 -3.90 -16.40
N PHE A 102 6.16 -4.16 -16.29
CA PHE A 102 6.85 -5.25 -17.01
C PHE A 102 6.80 -6.62 -16.33
N HIS A 103 6.16 -6.70 -15.15
CA HIS A 103 6.06 -7.96 -14.43
C HIS A 103 5.02 -8.88 -15.12
N ARG A 104 5.13 -10.17 -14.88
CA ARG A 104 4.08 -11.12 -15.25
C ARG A 104 2.76 -10.77 -14.58
N LEU A 105 1.68 -11.28 -15.10
CA LEU A 105 0.38 -11.16 -14.47
C LEU A 105 0.41 -11.75 -13.04
N THR A 106 -0.26 -11.06 -12.13
CA THR A 106 -0.46 -11.52 -10.76
C THR A 106 -1.43 -12.71 -10.76
N THR A 107 -1.08 -13.78 -10.08
CA THR A 107 -1.96 -14.96 -9.96
C THR A 107 -3.12 -14.68 -9.01
N THR A 108 -4.19 -15.49 -9.09
CA THR A 108 -5.35 -15.38 -8.19
C THR A 108 -4.94 -15.46 -6.72
N GLY A 109 -4.08 -16.42 -6.35
CA GLY A 109 -3.60 -16.57 -4.97
C GLY A 109 -2.81 -15.36 -4.46
N GLU A 110 -2.01 -14.73 -5.33
CA GLU A 110 -1.29 -13.48 -4.99
C GLU A 110 -2.25 -12.30 -4.86
N LEU A 111 -3.30 -12.24 -5.68
CA LEU A 111 -4.35 -11.23 -5.56
C LEU A 111 -5.10 -11.35 -4.24
N GLU A 112 -5.46 -12.55 -3.84
CA GLU A 112 -6.15 -12.82 -2.57
C GLU A 112 -5.26 -12.53 -1.36
N ALA A 113 -3.97 -12.86 -1.46
CA ALA A 113 -3.01 -12.65 -0.38
C ALA A 113 -2.69 -11.17 -0.13
N LYS A 114 -2.72 -10.32 -1.16
CA LYS A 114 -2.28 -8.92 -1.07
C LYS A 114 -3.26 -7.99 -0.35
N PRO A 115 -4.56 -7.94 -0.72
CA PRO A 115 -5.55 -7.07 -0.06
C PRO A 115 -6.04 -7.63 1.29
N GLY A 116 -5.74 -8.88 1.60
CA GLY A 116 -6.33 -9.61 2.71
C GLY A 116 -7.64 -10.28 2.29
N LYS A 117 -8.07 -11.27 3.09
CA LYS A 117 -9.39 -11.90 2.95
C LYS A 117 -10.47 -11.02 3.56
#